data_cc4b045012c87e65e6fc184594e26ded
#
_entry.id   cc4b045012c87e65e6fc184594e26ded
#
_cell.length_a   1.000
_cell.length_b   1.000
_cell.length_c   1.000
_cell.angle_alpha   90.00
_cell.angle_beta   90.00
_cell.angle_gamma   90.00
#
_symmetry.space_group_name_H-M   'P 1'
#
loop_
_entity.id
_entity.type
_entity.pdbx_description
1 polymer ?
#
loop_
_entity_poly.entity_id
_entity_poly.type
_entity_poly.pdbx_seq_one_letter_code
_entity_poly.pdbx_strand_id
1 'polypeptide(L)'
;MGLFSKLHSRLMSCLAHPSALRWSAVVVPLLFALASVFVIGQDANWDLLNYHLYNAYALLNGRVGNDLAPAAMQSYFNPVLDLPYYLMTKHWSPRTVAFAMGLFHGLDFVFLLLIVKPFVARVKHTNVTVISLALAGCLSAVFVSELGNTMGDNTSSVFVLAGIAVAVTRWDDVVHASGRYLLWIALAGLLIGMGAGAKLTNAVYALAGAVALLLACPGGPVHRLRIASAFSIGVVLGIILTGGYWFLMLWKLYGNPLFPQFNTYFQSDMAGSVGVGDTRWRPKGAVEALLFPFIFALNPSRVGESALYQIALPVLYLLFAFWAIAAVRSRLLRTPAVPERYSFPLEEPSRAHFLLAFAAASYMTWLGIFSIHRYLVPLEMIAPLAIWLLLHRIFKPALARSLTSKVLFSSVIVVLLFRTTWGNVGFGDTAFRVELPPLSQPEKTAVMILQGGQHAWLIPFFPPEIKVASLGSFPESPKFVAEAMRMIDSSAENTYVIFEASKDTRPAQIAKVNRVLAQFGVGRAGVGCEVVRWSIKRNSRLNAEISDTSNSPYCGIAMNSAARRDLVEEDKVIARTSDEFAKAHYGLRIDLPSCATYRAWVGSRQDRYQFCRIFRQS
;
A
#
# COMPACT_ATOMS: atom_id res chain seq x y z
N MET A 1 31.90 -6.33 26.81
CA MET A 1 30.66 -6.10 27.58
C MET A 1 30.40 -4.64 27.96
N GLY A 2 31.44 -3.81 28.26
CA GLY A 2 31.28 -2.44 28.77
C GLY A 2 30.68 -1.39 27.81
N LEU A 3 30.91 -1.49 26.49
CA LEU A 3 30.46 -0.47 25.54
C LEU A 3 28.94 -0.58 25.29
N PHE A 4 28.43 -1.79 25.11
CA PHE A 4 26.99 -2.04 24.90
C PHE A 4 26.16 -1.64 26.13
N SER A 5 26.62 -1.92 27.34
CA SER A 5 25.91 -1.52 28.56
C SER A 5 25.90 0.00 28.77
N LYS A 6 27.01 0.70 28.46
CA LYS A 6 27.07 2.17 28.48
C LYS A 6 26.17 2.81 27.42
N LEU A 7 26.14 2.27 26.20
CA LEU A 7 25.24 2.74 25.13
C LEU A 7 23.77 2.53 25.50
N HIS A 8 23.43 1.35 26.02
CA HIS A 8 22.09 1.03 26.50
C HIS A 8 21.64 1.98 27.62
N SER A 9 22.47 2.20 28.63
CA SER A 9 22.14 3.10 29.75
C SER A 9 21.96 4.56 29.30
N ARG A 10 22.80 5.05 28.37
CA ARG A 10 22.65 6.38 27.78
C ARG A 10 21.36 6.50 26.97
N LEU A 11 21.04 5.51 26.12
CA LEU A 11 19.81 5.49 25.35
C LEU A 11 18.59 5.50 26.28
N MET A 12 18.58 4.67 27.32
CA MET A 12 17.48 4.64 28.29
C MET A 12 17.33 5.96 29.06
N SER A 13 18.43 6.64 29.42
CA SER A 13 18.36 7.95 30.06
C SER A 13 17.82 9.02 29.10
N CYS A 14 18.23 9.03 27.83
CA CYS A 14 17.68 9.94 26.82
C CYS A 14 16.17 9.72 26.62
N LEU A 15 15.74 8.47 26.48
CA LEU A 15 14.33 8.13 26.30
C LEU A 15 13.47 8.41 27.54
N ALA A 16 14.04 8.37 28.72
CA ALA A 16 13.35 8.73 29.98
C ALA A 16 13.19 10.25 30.18
N HIS A 17 13.91 11.06 29.41
CA HIS A 17 13.87 12.53 29.56
C HIS A 17 12.46 13.07 29.22
N PRO A 18 11.95 14.12 29.92
CA PRO A 18 10.61 14.68 29.68
C PRO A 18 10.37 15.14 28.23
N SER A 19 11.41 15.61 27.53
CA SER A 19 11.31 16.04 26.12
C SER A 19 11.43 14.90 25.11
N ALA A 20 11.66 13.65 25.53
CA ALA A 20 11.91 12.51 24.62
C ALA A 20 10.79 12.30 23.60
N LEU A 21 9.52 12.44 24.02
CA LEU A 21 8.38 12.33 23.11
C LEU A 21 8.38 13.42 22.03
N ARG A 22 8.74 14.66 22.38
CA ARG A 22 8.80 15.78 21.42
C ARG A 22 9.93 15.55 20.41
N TRP A 23 11.10 15.15 20.89
CA TRP A 23 12.23 14.86 20.01
C TRP A 23 11.97 13.64 19.14
N SER A 24 11.36 12.57 19.67
CA SER A 24 11.03 11.41 18.86
C SER A 24 10.01 11.74 17.77
N ALA A 25 9.05 12.63 18.03
CA ALA A 25 8.08 13.10 17.04
C ALA A 25 8.70 13.84 15.85
N VAL A 26 9.93 14.33 15.98
CA VAL A 26 10.67 14.96 14.88
C VAL A 26 11.70 13.99 14.29
N VAL A 27 12.49 13.35 15.15
CA VAL A 27 13.62 12.50 14.71
C VAL A 27 13.14 11.26 13.97
N VAL A 28 12.08 10.58 14.44
CA VAL A 28 11.64 9.33 13.80
C VAL A 28 11.07 9.54 12.39
N PRO A 29 10.19 10.54 12.12
CA PRO A 29 9.82 10.88 10.75
C PRO A 29 10.99 11.21 9.85
N LEU A 30 11.99 11.96 10.36
CA LEU A 30 13.22 12.24 9.60
C LEU A 30 14.02 10.96 9.31
N LEU A 31 14.09 10.01 10.23
CA LEU A 31 14.74 8.71 9.99
C LEU A 31 14.00 7.91 8.91
N PHE A 32 12.68 7.92 8.88
CA PHE A 32 11.91 7.29 7.79
C PHE A 32 12.15 8.00 6.45
N ALA A 33 12.22 9.33 6.44
CA ALA A 33 12.57 10.09 5.24
C ALA A 33 13.97 9.73 4.72
N LEU A 34 14.97 9.67 5.60
CA LEU A 34 16.31 9.22 5.25
C LEU A 34 16.36 7.76 4.80
N ALA A 35 15.60 6.87 5.46
CA ALA A 35 15.49 5.48 5.04
C ALA A 35 14.90 5.34 3.63
N SER A 36 13.91 6.16 3.28
CA SER A 36 13.34 6.18 1.91
C SER A 36 14.40 6.53 0.87
N VAL A 37 15.34 7.44 1.17
CA VAL A 37 16.40 7.84 0.25
C VAL A 37 17.55 6.83 0.20
N PHE A 38 18.03 6.37 1.36
CA PHE A 38 19.29 5.63 1.43
C PHE A 38 19.12 4.11 1.45
N VAL A 39 17.93 3.61 1.84
CA VAL A 39 17.67 2.18 2.02
C VAL A 39 16.64 1.64 1.03
N ILE A 40 15.58 2.42 0.76
CA ILE A 40 14.46 1.98 -0.08
C ILE A 40 14.75 2.26 -1.56
N GLY A 41 15.06 3.51 -1.92
CA GLY A 41 15.27 3.96 -3.30
C GLY A 41 14.01 4.58 -3.92
N GLN A 42 14.05 4.80 -5.23
CA GLN A 42 12.96 5.40 -5.98
C GLN A 42 11.80 4.42 -6.15
N ASP A 43 10.60 4.92 -5.98
CA ASP A 43 9.37 4.18 -6.23
C ASP A 43 9.22 3.81 -7.72
N ALA A 44 8.89 2.56 -7.95
CA ALA A 44 8.62 1.99 -9.27
C ALA A 44 7.60 0.85 -9.16
N ASN A 45 6.66 0.99 -8.22
CA ASN A 45 5.63 -0.01 -7.98
C ASN A 45 4.67 -0.13 -9.17
N TRP A 46 3.94 -1.24 -9.19
CA TRP A 46 3.02 -1.54 -10.29
C TRP A 46 1.89 -0.51 -10.40
N ASP A 47 1.31 -0.09 -9.29
CA ASP A 47 0.20 0.86 -9.23
C ASP A 47 0.63 2.24 -9.75
N LEU A 48 1.87 2.68 -9.42
CA LEU A 48 2.44 3.93 -9.94
C LEU A 48 2.52 3.94 -11.46
N LEU A 49 3.03 2.85 -12.03
CA LEU A 49 3.23 2.73 -13.48
C LEU A 49 1.93 2.38 -14.21
N ASN A 50 0.94 1.88 -13.50
CA ASN A 50 -0.36 1.62 -14.09
C ASN A 50 -1.24 2.89 -14.06
N TYR A 51 -1.51 3.46 -12.87
CA TYR A 51 -2.54 4.50 -12.77
C TYR A 51 -2.17 5.76 -11.97
N HIS A 52 -1.34 5.71 -10.93
CA HIS A 52 -1.12 6.88 -10.07
C HIS A 52 -0.53 8.07 -10.84
N LEU A 53 0.47 7.81 -11.70
CA LEU A 53 1.05 8.89 -12.51
C LEU A 53 0.07 9.42 -13.56
N TYR A 54 -0.65 8.50 -14.22
CA TYR A 54 -1.61 8.83 -15.27
C TYR A 54 -2.83 9.58 -14.71
N ASN A 55 -3.44 9.11 -13.62
CA ASN A 55 -4.67 9.70 -13.09
C ASN A 55 -4.46 11.16 -12.63
N ALA A 56 -3.34 11.46 -11.98
CA ALA A 56 -2.98 12.82 -11.63
C ALA A 56 -2.80 13.71 -12.88
N TYR A 57 -2.10 13.20 -13.90
CA TYR A 57 -1.97 13.87 -15.18
C TYR A 57 -3.33 14.11 -15.85
N ALA A 58 -4.17 13.09 -15.91
CA ALA A 58 -5.46 13.13 -16.57
C ALA A 58 -6.39 14.18 -15.93
N LEU A 59 -6.40 14.27 -14.59
CA LEU A 59 -7.18 15.27 -13.88
C LEU A 59 -6.69 16.70 -14.20
N LEU A 60 -5.38 16.93 -14.12
CA LEU A 60 -4.80 18.28 -14.30
C LEU A 60 -4.87 18.77 -15.75
N ASN A 61 -4.96 17.86 -16.73
CA ASN A 61 -5.00 18.21 -18.16
C ASN A 61 -6.38 17.97 -18.81
N GLY A 62 -7.45 17.80 -18.02
CA GLY A 62 -8.81 17.65 -18.51
C GLY A 62 -9.04 16.42 -19.39
N ARG A 63 -8.29 15.34 -19.16
CA ARG A 63 -8.37 14.12 -19.97
C ARG A 63 -9.40 13.10 -19.46
N VAL A 64 -9.89 13.29 -18.23
CA VAL A 64 -10.92 12.41 -17.65
C VAL A 64 -12.20 12.51 -18.49
N GLY A 65 -12.65 11.39 -19.03
CA GLY A 65 -13.80 11.31 -19.94
C GLY A 65 -13.45 11.48 -21.44
N ASN A 66 -12.25 11.97 -21.77
CA ASN A 66 -11.74 12.03 -23.14
C ASN A 66 -10.93 10.78 -23.50
N ASP A 67 -10.12 10.28 -22.56
CA ASP A 67 -9.42 9.02 -22.69
C ASP A 67 -10.31 7.87 -22.19
N LEU A 68 -10.24 6.73 -22.86
CA LEU A 68 -11.00 5.53 -22.52
C LEU A 68 -10.13 4.52 -21.76
N ALA A 69 -10.19 4.56 -20.44
CA ALA A 69 -9.57 3.60 -19.52
C ALA A 69 -8.08 3.25 -19.77
N PRO A 70 -7.14 4.20 -19.97
CA PRO A 70 -5.73 3.88 -20.25
C PRO A 70 -5.07 2.98 -19.20
N ALA A 71 -5.47 3.09 -17.94
CA ALA A 71 -5.05 2.23 -16.83
C ALA A 71 -6.13 1.21 -16.43
N ALA A 72 -6.91 0.71 -17.39
CA ALA A 72 -8.03 -0.18 -17.14
C ALA A 72 -9.01 0.40 -16.10
N MET A 73 -9.55 -0.44 -15.20
CA MET A 73 -10.47 0.01 -14.14
C MET A 73 -9.87 1.11 -13.24
N GLN A 74 -8.57 1.08 -13.02
CA GLN A 74 -7.88 1.99 -12.12
C GLN A 74 -7.79 3.43 -12.68
N SER A 75 -8.05 3.65 -13.98
CA SER A 75 -8.18 5.00 -14.57
C SER A 75 -9.22 5.87 -13.86
N TYR A 76 -10.16 5.25 -13.18
CA TYR A 76 -11.27 5.91 -12.50
C TYR A 76 -11.12 5.97 -10.98
N PHE A 77 -9.95 5.63 -10.45
CA PHE A 77 -9.65 5.83 -9.03
C PHE A 77 -9.35 7.30 -8.75
N ASN A 78 -9.75 7.77 -7.56
CA ASN A 78 -9.57 9.15 -7.16
C ASN A 78 -8.07 9.52 -7.06
N PRO A 79 -7.57 10.49 -7.84
CA PRO A 79 -6.16 10.84 -7.88
C PRO A 79 -5.71 11.83 -6.78
N VAL A 80 -6.55 12.14 -5.79
CA VAL A 80 -6.23 13.18 -4.81
C VAL A 80 -4.93 12.91 -4.05
N LEU A 81 -4.62 11.64 -3.76
CA LEU A 81 -3.35 11.25 -3.12
C LEU A 81 -2.17 11.30 -4.08
N ASP A 82 -2.40 11.22 -5.38
CA ASP A 82 -1.39 11.13 -6.42
C ASP A 82 -0.90 12.51 -6.87
N LEU A 83 -1.77 13.53 -6.73
CA LEU A 83 -1.48 14.90 -7.16
C LEU A 83 -0.18 15.47 -6.54
N PRO A 84 0.04 15.38 -5.22
CA PRO A 84 1.28 15.87 -4.63
C PRO A 84 2.52 15.17 -5.19
N TYR A 85 2.48 13.85 -5.31
CA TYR A 85 3.58 13.08 -5.88
C TYR A 85 3.87 13.47 -7.33
N TYR A 86 2.85 13.54 -8.17
CA TYR A 86 2.96 13.95 -9.57
C TYR A 86 3.59 15.35 -9.72
N LEU A 87 3.12 16.33 -8.93
CA LEU A 87 3.67 17.67 -8.95
C LEU A 87 5.12 17.71 -8.45
N MET A 88 5.44 16.98 -7.38
CA MET A 88 6.81 16.87 -6.89
C MET A 88 7.75 16.27 -7.96
N THR A 89 7.34 15.22 -8.68
CA THR A 89 8.18 14.59 -9.71
C THR A 89 8.48 15.51 -10.90
N LYS A 90 7.65 16.54 -11.14
CA LYS A 90 7.91 17.55 -12.17
C LYS A 90 8.94 18.60 -11.77
N HIS A 91 9.04 18.91 -10.48
CA HIS A 91 9.79 20.08 -10.01
C HIS A 91 10.97 19.73 -9.11
N TRP A 92 10.98 18.54 -8.52
CA TRP A 92 11.98 18.13 -7.53
C TRP A 92 12.82 16.94 -8.01
N SER A 93 14.02 16.83 -7.45
CA SER A 93 14.85 15.66 -7.71
C SER A 93 14.20 14.39 -7.16
N PRO A 94 14.43 13.21 -7.78
CA PRO A 94 13.84 11.95 -7.32
C PRO A 94 14.15 11.62 -5.85
N ARG A 95 15.34 12.01 -5.36
CA ARG A 95 15.73 11.83 -3.95
C ARG A 95 14.91 12.74 -3.02
N THR A 96 14.66 13.98 -3.43
CA THR A 96 13.83 14.92 -2.66
C THR A 96 12.38 14.44 -2.58
N VAL A 97 11.85 13.88 -3.68
CA VAL A 97 10.51 13.26 -3.68
C VAL A 97 10.44 12.08 -2.72
N ALA A 98 11.41 11.15 -2.77
CA ALA A 98 11.47 10.01 -1.85
C ALA A 98 11.58 10.46 -0.38
N PHE A 99 12.39 11.51 -0.10
CA PHE A 99 12.49 12.11 1.24
C PHE A 99 11.14 12.65 1.72
N ALA A 100 10.44 13.42 0.88
CA ALA A 100 9.14 14.00 1.22
C ALA A 100 8.09 12.93 1.48
N MET A 101 8.03 11.89 0.65
CA MET A 101 7.11 10.76 0.85
C MET A 101 7.41 10.00 2.15
N GLY A 102 8.69 9.69 2.42
CA GLY A 102 9.07 9.04 3.67
C GLY A 102 8.81 9.89 4.91
N LEU A 103 8.98 11.22 4.81
CA LEU A 103 8.65 12.16 5.88
C LEU A 103 7.15 12.17 6.17
N PHE A 104 6.32 12.20 5.11
CA PHE A 104 4.87 12.17 5.23
C PHE A 104 4.38 10.87 5.87
N HIS A 105 4.88 9.71 5.44
CA HIS A 105 4.58 8.43 6.07
C HIS A 105 5.04 8.38 7.52
N GLY A 106 6.13 9.07 7.86
CA GLY A 106 6.62 9.20 9.22
C GLY A 106 5.65 9.91 10.18
N LEU A 107 4.66 10.67 9.67
CA LEU A 107 3.60 11.28 10.51
C LEU A 107 2.74 10.24 11.21
N ASP A 108 2.63 9.03 10.68
CA ASP A 108 1.94 7.93 11.34
C ASP A 108 2.52 7.65 12.73
N PHE A 109 3.85 7.72 12.87
CA PHE A 109 4.51 7.60 14.17
C PHE A 109 4.06 8.70 15.16
N VAL A 110 3.88 9.92 14.68
CA VAL A 110 3.45 11.05 15.53
C VAL A 110 2.03 10.80 16.06
N PHE A 111 1.13 10.34 15.19
CA PHE A 111 -0.23 10.00 15.63
C PHE A 111 -0.25 8.79 16.57
N LEU A 112 0.61 7.79 16.34
CA LEU A 112 0.75 6.66 17.26
C LEU A 112 1.26 7.10 18.64
N LEU A 113 2.19 8.07 18.75
CA LEU A 113 2.57 8.64 20.04
C LEU A 113 1.35 9.22 20.78
N LEU A 114 0.50 9.97 20.07
CA LEU A 114 -0.71 10.56 20.62
C LEU A 114 -1.73 9.49 21.05
N ILE A 115 -1.90 8.44 20.24
CA ILE A 115 -2.79 7.33 20.53
C ILE A 115 -2.33 6.53 21.75
N VAL A 116 -1.04 6.19 21.83
CA VAL A 116 -0.49 5.31 22.87
C VAL A 116 -0.41 5.99 24.23
N LYS A 117 -0.04 7.28 24.27
CA LYS A 117 0.26 8.02 25.50
C LYS A 117 -0.85 7.92 26.58
N PRO A 118 -2.16 8.12 26.28
CA PRO A 118 -3.22 8.06 27.29
C PRO A 118 -3.38 6.69 27.97
N PHE A 119 -2.96 5.60 27.35
CA PHE A 119 -3.09 4.26 27.90
C PHE A 119 -1.96 3.88 28.87
N VAL A 120 -0.79 4.52 28.73
CA VAL A 120 0.41 4.16 29.47
C VAL A 120 0.89 5.26 30.43
N ALA A 121 0.05 6.28 30.70
CA ALA A 121 0.41 7.44 31.52
C ALA A 121 0.90 7.07 32.93
N ARG A 122 0.39 5.98 33.51
CA ARG A 122 0.74 5.49 34.86
C ARG A 122 1.81 4.41 34.88
N VAL A 123 2.44 4.11 33.72
CA VAL A 123 3.49 3.09 33.64
C VAL A 123 4.84 3.70 34.05
N LYS A 124 5.62 2.96 34.85
CA LYS A 124 7.02 3.30 35.07
C LYS A 124 7.74 3.37 33.70
N HIS A 125 8.48 4.43 33.42
CA HIS A 125 9.12 4.68 32.13
C HIS A 125 8.12 4.90 30.97
N THR A 126 7.09 5.72 31.21
CA THR A 126 6.04 6.07 30.26
C THR A 126 6.57 6.39 28.87
N ASN A 127 7.54 7.31 28.73
CA ASN A 127 8.07 7.74 27.43
C ASN A 127 8.69 6.58 26.64
N VAL A 128 9.46 5.70 27.30
CA VAL A 128 10.07 4.52 26.67
C VAL A 128 8.97 3.61 26.14
N THR A 129 7.93 3.36 26.93
CA THR A 129 6.81 2.50 26.53
C THR A 129 6.05 3.10 25.37
N VAL A 130 5.73 4.40 25.39
CA VAL A 130 5.06 5.11 24.28
C VAL A 130 5.85 4.99 22.98
N ILE A 131 7.13 5.35 23.03
CA ILE A 131 8.00 5.32 21.84
C ILE A 131 8.14 3.90 21.30
N SER A 132 8.33 2.90 22.18
CA SER A 132 8.51 1.51 21.76
C SER A 132 7.24 0.92 21.11
N LEU A 133 6.07 1.19 21.66
CA LEU A 133 4.80 0.72 21.08
C LEU A 133 4.51 1.41 19.75
N ALA A 134 4.73 2.74 19.67
CA ALA A 134 4.53 3.50 18.44
C ALA A 134 5.51 3.06 17.34
N LEU A 135 6.78 2.87 17.68
CA LEU A 135 7.81 2.42 16.74
C LEU A 135 7.52 0.98 16.26
N ALA A 136 7.09 0.08 17.15
CA ALA A 136 6.70 -1.27 16.76
C ALA A 136 5.50 -1.26 15.79
N GLY A 137 4.59 -0.30 15.91
CA GLY A 137 3.51 -0.08 14.93
C GLY A 137 4.04 0.33 13.56
N CYS A 138 4.94 1.30 13.50
CA CYS A 138 5.57 1.73 12.24
C CYS A 138 6.56 0.69 11.66
N LEU A 139 6.97 -0.31 12.43
CA LEU A 139 7.76 -1.43 11.93
C LEU A 139 6.90 -2.64 11.60
N SER A 140 5.63 -2.44 11.24
CA SER A 140 4.71 -3.46 10.74
C SER A 140 5.01 -3.83 9.29
N ALA A 141 4.49 -4.98 8.85
CA ALA A 141 4.85 -5.55 7.55
C ALA A 141 4.41 -4.64 6.39
N VAL A 142 3.19 -4.14 6.45
CA VAL A 142 2.67 -3.27 5.37
C VAL A 142 3.38 -1.92 5.40
N PHE A 143 3.48 -1.24 6.55
CA PHE A 143 4.14 0.06 6.63
C PHE A 143 5.55 0.05 6.07
N VAL A 144 6.37 -0.95 6.47
CA VAL A 144 7.76 -1.06 6.00
C VAL A 144 7.83 -1.36 4.51
N SER A 145 6.89 -2.15 3.97
CA SER A 145 6.85 -2.49 2.55
C SER A 145 6.48 -1.31 1.64
N GLU A 146 5.73 -0.35 2.17
CA GLU A 146 5.22 0.81 1.44
C GLU A 146 5.91 2.12 1.81
N LEU A 147 6.96 2.08 2.64
CA LEU A 147 7.66 3.29 3.05
C LEU A 147 8.22 4.04 1.84
N GLY A 148 7.81 5.29 1.67
CA GLY A 148 8.30 6.18 0.62
C GLY A 148 7.73 5.93 -0.78
N ASN A 149 6.70 5.08 -0.93
CA ASN A 149 6.07 4.78 -2.22
C ASN A 149 4.66 5.39 -2.35
N THR A 150 4.06 5.20 -3.52
CA THR A 150 2.75 5.75 -3.91
C THR A 150 1.59 4.77 -3.77
N MET A 151 1.76 3.58 -3.17
CA MET A 151 0.66 2.61 -2.99
C MET A 151 -0.57 3.22 -2.30
N GLY A 152 -0.37 4.27 -1.50
CA GLY A 152 -1.41 5.10 -0.92
C GLY A 152 -2.00 4.55 0.39
N ASP A 153 -1.67 3.34 0.81
CA ASP A 153 -2.18 2.79 2.06
C ASP A 153 -1.51 3.46 3.27
N ASN A 154 -0.17 3.63 3.27
CA ASN A 154 0.53 4.45 4.27
C ASN A 154 0.12 5.92 4.22
N THR A 155 -0.03 6.49 3.01
CA THR A 155 -0.43 7.90 2.86
C THR A 155 -1.82 8.17 3.45
N SER A 156 -2.78 7.28 3.21
CA SER A 156 -4.14 7.43 3.69
C SER A 156 -4.31 7.01 5.16
N SER A 157 -3.43 6.16 5.71
CA SER A 157 -3.42 5.78 7.13
C SER A 157 -3.19 6.97 8.06
N VAL A 158 -2.44 7.98 7.60
CA VAL A 158 -2.23 9.25 8.34
C VAL A 158 -3.56 9.86 8.77
N PHE A 159 -4.55 9.89 7.89
CA PHE A 159 -5.89 10.42 8.21
C PHE A 159 -6.65 9.53 9.20
N VAL A 160 -6.56 8.22 9.03
CA VAL A 160 -7.21 7.27 9.94
C VAL A 160 -6.62 7.36 11.35
N LEU A 161 -5.29 7.34 11.47
CA LEU A 161 -4.61 7.46 12.76
C LEU A 161 -4.82 8.83 13.39
N ALA A 162 -4.86 9.91 12.61
CA ALA A 162 -5.19 11.24 13.11
C ALA A 162 -6.60 11.27 13.72
N GLY A 163 -7.60 10.67 13.08
CA GLY A 163 -8.95 10.55 13.61
C GLY A 163 -9.01 9.73 14.90
N ILE A 164 -8.31 8.58 14.95
CA ILE A 164 -8.21 7.78 16.18
C ILE A 164 -7.51 8.58 17.28
N ALA A 165 -6.44 9.33 16.97
CA ALA A 165 -5.73 10.16 17.93
C ALA A 165 -6.63 11.22 18.54
N VAL A 166 -7.45 11.90 17.74
CA VAL A 166 -8.46 12.87 18.25
C VAL A 166 -9.46 12.17 19.18
N ALA A 167 -10.07 11.06 18.75
CA ALA A 167 -11.03 10.33 19.55
C ALA A 167 -10.45 9.88 20.90
N VAL A 168 -9.23 9.31 20.90
CA VAL A 168 -8.57 8.78 22.09
C VAL A 168 -8.10 9.89 23.03
N THR A 169 -7.53 10.98 22.50
CA THR A 169 -7.02 12.09 23.33
C THR A 169 -8.14 12.93 23.94
N ARG A 170 -9.31 12.97 23.32
CA ARG A 170 -10.50 13.69 23.77
C ARG A 170 -11.53 12.79 24.44
N TRP A 171 -11.15 11.55 24.79
CA TRP A 171 -12.08 10.58 25.34
C TRP A 171 -12.72 10.99 26.66
N ASP A 172 -11.99 11.70 27.51
CA ASP A 172 -12.53 12.20 28.79
C ASP A 172 -13.63 13.23 28.57
N ASP A 173 -13.50 14.10 27.57
CA ASP A 173 -14.56 15.03 27.17
C ASP A 173 -15.81 14.28 26.71
N VAL A 174 -15.63 13.15 26.02
CA VAL A 174 -16.74 12.30 25.53
C VAL A 174 -17.45 11.60 26.68
N VAL A 175 -16.68 11.02 27.61
CA VAL A 175 -17.22 10.30 28.78
C VAL A 175 -18.06 11.21 29.66
N HIS A 176 -17.57 12.43 29.92
CA HIS A 176 -18.26 13.40 30.81
C HIS A 176 -19.23 14.32 30.06
N ALA A 177 -19.39 14.12 28.74
CA ALA A 177 -20.20 14.98 27.87
C ALA A 177 -19.85 16.48 28.02
N SER A 178 -18.56 16.78 28.24
CA SER A 178 -18.07 18.11 28.60
C SER A 178 -17.60 18.90 27.37
N GLY A 179 -17.75 20.22 27.45
CA GLY A 179 -17.26 21.11 26.41
C GLY A 179 -17.84 20.83 25.02
N ARG A 180 -16.96 20.75 24.02
CA ARG A 180 -17.31 20.55 22.60
C ARG A 180 -17.12 19.09 22.14
N TYR A 181 -17.44 18.12 23.01
CA TYR A 181 -17.15 16.70 22.76
C TYR A 181 -17.72 16.18 21.41
N LEU A 182 -18.91 16.61 21.00
CA LEU A 182 -19.48 16.21 19.70
C LEU A 182 -18.67 16.75 18.53
N LEU A 183 -18.09 17.97 18.65
CA LEU A 183 -17.20 18.52 17.62
C LEU A 183 -15.89 17.72 17.51
N TRP A 184 -15.31 17.30 18.64
CA TRP A 184 -14.12 16.45 18.61
C TRP A 184 -14.40 15.09 17.96
N ILE A 185 -15.54 14.50 18.25
CA ILE A 185 -15.95 13.24 17.63
C ILE A 185 -16.29 13.42 16.15
N ALA A 186 -16.94 14.51 15.77
CA ALA A 186 -17.18 14.84 14.37
C ALA A 186 -15.85 15.09 13.63
N LEU A 187 -14.87 15.77 14.26
CA LEU A 187 -13.52 15.94 13.70
C LEU A 187 -12.80 14.59 13.53
N ALA A 188 -12.91 13.69 14.51
CA ALA A 188 -12.36 12.34 14.37
C ALA A 188 -12.98 11.59 13.18
N GLY A 189 -14.31 11.69 13.02
CA GLY A 189 -15.02 11.15 11.87
C GLY A 189 -14.60 11.81 10.56
N LEU A 190 -14.46 13.14 10.54
CA LEU A 190 -14.02 13.88 9.35
C LEU A 190 -12.65 13.43 8.86
N LEU A 191 -11.69 13.28 9.75
CA LEU A 191 -10.35 12.81 9.40
C LEU A 191 -10.38 11.38 8.84
N ILE A 192 -11.07 10.44 9.48
CA ILE A 192 -11.22 9.08 8.96
C ILE A 192 -11.97 9.09 7.61
N GLY A 193 -13.00 9.93 7.50
CA GLY A 193 -13.75 10.14 6.26
C GLY A 193 -12.88 10.70 5.12
N MET A 194 -11.96 11.63 5.42
CA MET A 194 -10.97 12.11 4.44
C MET A 194 -10.11 10.96 3.90
N GLY A 195 -9.65 10.07 4.78
CA GLY A 195 -8.95 8.86 4.37
C GLY A 195 -9.80 7.96 3.46
N ALA A 196 -11.09 7.78 3.79
CA ALA A 196 -12.02 6.96 3.01
C ALA A 196 -12.38 7.59 1.64
N GLY A 197 -12.57 8.91 1.58
CA GLY A 197 -12.84 9.62 0.33
C GLY A 197 -11.62 9.68 -0.60
N ALA A 198 -10.42 9.74 -0.02
CA ALA A 198 -9.17 9.70 -0.76
C ALA A 198 -8.85 8.28 -1.28
N LYS A 199 -9.12 7.26 -0.48
CA LYS A 199 -8.94 5.84 -0.84
C LYS A 199 -10.04 5.01 -0.18
N LEU A 200 -10.97 4.51 -0.99
CA LEU A 200 -12.20 3.83 -0.54
C LEU A 200 -11.96 2.62 0.38
N THR A 201 -10.78 2.01 0.33
CA THR A 201 -10.43 0.90 1.21
C THR A 201 -10.45 1.27 2.69
N ASN A 202 -10.28 2.56 3.02
CA ASN A 202 -10.39 3.07 4.40
C ASN A 202 -11.82 3.19 4.92
N ALA A 203 -12.85 2.96 4.10
CA ALA A 203 -14.25 2.89 4.57
C ALA A 203 -14.44 1.82 5.67
N VAL A 204 -13.60 0.78 5.68
CA VAL A 204 -13.51 -0.22 6.76
C VAL A 204 -13.34 0.45 8.13
N TYR A 205 -12.45 1.43 8.21
CA TYR A 205 -12.14 2.13 9.46
C TYR A 205 -13.21 3.13 9.86
N ALA A 206 -13.89 3.71 8.89
CA ALA A 206 -15.04 4.59 9.15
C ALA A 206 -16.19 3.79 9.78
N LEU A 207 -16.52 2.63 9.23
CA LEU A 207 -17.53 1.74 9.80
C LEU A 207 -17.10 1.21 11.18
N ALA A 208 -15.86 0.77 11.31
CA ALA A 208 -15.32 0.28 12.57
C ALA A 208 -15.34 1.34 13.67
N GLY A 209 -15.07 2.60 13.35
CA GLY A 209 -15.14 3.73 14.29
C GLY A 209 -16.56 3.95 14.82
N ALA A 210 -17.56 3.96 13.94
CA ALA A 210 -18.96 4.10 14.34
C ALA A 210 -19.41 2.94 15.26
N VAL A 211 -19.08 1.69 14.87
CA VAL A 211 -19.38 0.49 15.67
C VAL A 211 -18.68 0.54 17.04
N ALA A 212 -17.40 0.91 17.07
CA ALA A 212 -16.64 0.99 18.30
C ALA A 212 -17.20 2.04 19.28
N LEU A 213 -17.66 3.19 18.78
CA LEU A 213 -18.31 4.22 19.59
C LEU A 213 -19.63 3.73 20.18
N LEU A 214 -20.46 3.04 19.38
CA LEU A 214 -21.71 2.45 19.87
C LEU A 214 -21.50 1.40 20.97
N LEU A 215 -20.43 0.59 20.86
CA LEU A 215 -20.13 -0.49 21.78
C LEU A 215 -19.44 -0.02 23.07
N ALA A 216 -18.51 0.92 22.97
CA ALA A 216 -17.60 1.24 24.06
C ALA A 216 -17.91 2.55 24.79
N CYS A 217 -18.65 3.47 24.17
CA CYS A 217 -18.96 4.74 24.81
C CYS A 217 -19.86 4.54 26.05
N PRO A 218 -19.51 5.14 27.21
CA PRO A 218 -20.37 5.12 28.39
C PRO A 218 -21.68 5.86 28.15
N GLY A 219 -22.66 5.60 28.99
CA GLY A 219 -23.98 6.23 28.94
C GLY A 219 -25.06 5.39 28.26
N GLY A 220 -26.27 5.95 28.19
CA GLY A 220 -27.46 5.28 27.65
C GLY A 220 -27.47 5.20 26.11
N PRO A 221 -28.37 4.41 25.52
CA PRO A 221 -28.44 4.19 24.07
C PRO A 221 -28.53 5.48 23.25
N VAL A 222 -29.32 6.45 23.72
CA VAL A 222 -29.50 7.75 23.04
C VAL A 222 -28.20 8.54 23.01
N HIS A 223 -27.43 8.54 24.08
CA HIS A 223 -26.12 9.22 24.14
C HIS A 223 -25.13 8.58 23.16
N ARG A 224 -25.02 7.25 23.14
CA ARG A 224 -24.17 6.49 22.21
C ARG A 224 -24.56 6.77 20.76
N LEU A 225 -25.85 6.76 20.45
CA LEU A 225 -26.34 7.07 19.11
C LEU A 225 -25.99 8.50 18.70
N ARG A 226 -26.15 9.49 19.60
CA ARG A 226 -25.74 10.88 19.32
C ARG A 226 -24.26 11.01 18.99
N ILE A 227 -23.40 10.32 19.72
CA ILE A 227 -21.95 10.30 19.48
C ILE A 227 -21.63 9.62 18.15
N ALA A 228 -22.19 8.44 17.88
CA ALA A 228 -21.99 7.73 16.62
C ALA A 228 -22.53 8.53 15.42
N SER A 229 -23.65 9.23 15.58
CA SER A 229 -24.20 10.12 14.54
C SER A 229 -23.28 11.31 14.27
N ALA A 230 -22.75 11.98 15.30
CA ALA A 230 -21.77 13.07 15.13
C ALA A 230 -20.51 12.60 14.40
N PHE A 231 -20.00 11.42 14.76
CA PHE A 231 -18.90 10.78 14.05
C PHE A 231 -19.24 10.50 12.58
N SER A 232 -20.39 9.89 12.30
CA SER A 232 -20.83 9.53 10.96
C SER A 232 -21.05 10.76 10.06
N ILE A 233 -21.60 11.85 10.63
CA ILE A 233 -21.69 13.14 9.91
C ILE A 233 -20.28 13.63 9.54
N GLY A 234 -19.34 13.58 10.48
CA GLY A 234 -17.95 13.90 10.20
C GLY A 234 -17.37 13.03 9.08
N VAL A 235 -17.60 11.71 9.10
CA VAL A 235 -17.16 10.78 8.06
C VAL A 235 -17.71 11.19 6.68
N VAL A 236 -19.01 11.46 6.58
CA VAL A 236 -19.62 11.88 5.31
C VAL A 236 -19.00 13.20 4.81
N LEU A 237 -18.81 14.18 5.67
CA LEU A 237 -18.16 15.44 5.32
C LEU A 237 -16.71 15.23 4.87
N GLY A 238 -15.97 14.35 5.53
CA GLY A 238 -14.60 13.98 5.12
C GLY A 238 -14.54 13.31 3.76
N ILE A 239 -15.45 12.37 3.49
CA ILE A 239 -15.58 11.72 2.17
C ILE A 239 -15.90 12.77 1.09
N ILE A 240 -16.83 13.68 1.36
CA ILE A 240 -17.17 14.75 0.42
C ILE A 240 -15.96 15.65 0.15
N LEU A 241 -15.19 15.99 1.17
CA LEU A 241 -14.03 16.89 1.05
C LEU A 241 -12.92 16.32 0.15
N THR A 242 -12.62 15.04 0.24
CA THR A 242 -11.51 14.42 -0.52
C THR A 242 -11.94 13.59 -1.73
N GLY A 243 -13.19 13.13 -1.77
CA GLY A 243 -13.72 12.30 -2.84
C GLY A 243 -14.90 12.90 -3.60
N GLY A 244 -15.63 13.85 -2.98
CA GLY A 244 -16.90 14.35 -3.52
C GLY A 244 -16.82 14.93 -4.92
N TYR A 245 -15.78 15.71 -5.22
CA TYR A 245 -15.55 16.26 -6.55
C TYR A 245 -15.37 15.16 -7.61
N TRP A 246 -14.63 14.09 -7.24
CA TRP A 246 -14.36 12.97 -8.12
C TRP A 246 -15.60 12.12 -8.37
N PHE A 247 -16.33 11.79 -7.30
CA PHE A 247 -17.59 11.05 -7.40
C PHE A 247 -18.64 11.79 -8.22
N LEU A 248 -18.74 13.12 -8.06
CA LEU A 248 -19.62 13.95 -8.86
C LEU A 248 -19.21 13.98 -10.33
N MET A 249 -17.90 14.04 -10.62
CA MET A 249 -17.37 13.98 -11.98
C MET A 249 -17.71 12.65 -12.66
N LEU A 250 -17.44 11.52 -11.99
CA LEU A 250 -17.78 10.20 -12.52
C LEU A 250 -19.28 10.02 -12.70
N TRP A 251 -20.09 10.54 -11.76
CA TRP A 251 -21.55 10.54 -11.92
C TRP A 251 -21.99 11.26 -13.18
N LYS A 252 -21.47 12.47 -13.41
CA LYS A 252 -21.82 13.26 -14.59
C LYS A 252 -21.39 12.61 -15.90
N LEU A 253 -20.22 11.96 -15.92
CA LEU A 253 -19.67 11.35 -17.13
C LEU A 253 -20.28 9.98 -17.43
N TYR A 254 -20.56 9.18 -16.39
CA TYR A 254 -20.85 7.75 -16.53
C TYR A 254 -22.16 7.32 -15.84
N GLY A 255 -22.87 8.21 -15.14
CA GLY A 255 -24.06 7.85 -14.36
C GLY A 255 -23.77 6.96 -13.13
N ASN A 256 -22.50 6.80 -12.77
CA ASN A 256 -22.03 5.96 -11.68
C ASN A 256 -20.93 6.71 -10.90
N PRO A 257 -21.17 7.11 -9.63
CA PRO A 257 -20.19 7.89 -8.85
C PRO A 257 -18.94 7.09 -8.47
N LEU A 258 -18.99 5.75 -8.58
CA LEU A 258 -17.90 4.83 -8.27
C LEU A 258 -17.44 4.04 -9.50
N PHE A 259 -17.72 4.58 -10.70
CA PHE A 259 -17.43 3.93 -11.97
C PHE A 259 -15.99 3.39 -12.06
N PRO A 260 -15.79 2.18 -12.60
CA PRO A 260 -16.81 1.22 -13.09
C PRO A 260 -17.29 0.28 -11.98
N GLN A 261 -16.80 0.42 -10.74
CA GLN A 261 -17.24 -0.39 -9.61
C GLN A 261 -18.73 -0.20 -9.35
N PHE A 262 -19.37 -1.21 -8.78
CA PHE A 262 -20.81 -1.24 -8.54
C PHE A 262 -21.67 -1.07 -9.80
N ASN A 263 -21.12 -1.30 -11.01
CA ASN A 263 -21.89 -1.12 -12.23
C ASN A 263 -23.06 -2.11 -12.37
N THR A 264 -23.03 -3.20 -11.63
CA THR A 264 -24.19 -4.08 -11.45
C THR A 264 -25.43 -3.34 -10.92
N TYR A 265 -25.23 -2.28 -10.10
CA TYR A 265 -26.30 -1.46 -9.51
C TYR A 265 -26.57 -0.20 -10.32
N PHE A 266 -25.52 0.53 -10.73
CA PHE A 266 -25.66 1.82 -11.41
C PHE A 266 -25.95 1.69 -12.91
N GLN A 267 -25.63 0.55 -13.53
CA GLN A 267 -25.96 0.20 -14.93
C GLN A 267 -25.47 1.25 -15.95
N SER A 268 -24.28 1.82 -15.75
CA SER A 268 -23.64 2.65 -16.77
C SER A 268 -23.41 1.81 -18.03
N ASP A 269 -23.78 2.37 -19.17
CA ASP A 269 -23.63 1.72 -20.49
C ASP A 269 -22.17 1.69 -20.99
N MET A 270 -21.26 2.42 -20.30
CA MET A 270 -19.83 2.49 -20.62
C MET A 270 -18.99 1.38 -19.99
N ALA A 271 -19.55 0.52 -19.16
CA ALA A 271 -18.86 -0.64 -18.61
C ALA A 271 -19.76 -1.87 -18.52
N GLY A 272 -19.16 -3.04 -18.54
CA GLY A 272 -19.83 -4.30 -18.23
C GLY A 272 -20.25 -4.38 -16.75
N SER A 273 -20.79 -5.53 -16.36
CA SER A 273 -21.20 -5.78 -14.97
C SER A 273 -19.95 -5.90 -14.07
N VAL A 274 -19.82 -5.01 -13.09
CA VAL A 274 -18.75 -5.00 -12.09
C VAL A 274 -19.36 -4.95 -10.70
N GLY A 275 -18.92 -5.84 -9.81
CA GLY A 275 -19.32 -5.89 -8.41
C GLY A 275 -18.54 -4.93 -7.51
N VAL A 276 -18.58 -5.21 -6.21
CA VAL A 276 -18.00 -4.35 -5.16
C VAL A 276 -16.47 -4.36 -5.15
N GLY A 277 -15.84 -5.46 -5.52
CA GLY A 277 -14.38 -5.59 -5.47
C GLY A 277 -13.88 -6.99 -5.78
N ASP A 278 -12.58 -7.17 -5.66
CA ASP A 278 -11.88 -8.43 -5.92
C ASP A 278 -12.14 -9.45 -4.81
N THR A 279 -12.97 -10.45 -5.11
CA THR A 279 -13.37 -11.49 -4.16
C THR A 279 -12.36 -12.64 -4.03
N ARG A 280 -11.30 -12.67 -4.87
CA ARG A 280 -10.30 -13.76 -4.90
C ARG A 280 -9.61 -13.98 -3.54
N TRP A 281 -9.43 -12.91 -2.80
CA TRP A 281 -8.71 -12.88 -1.54
C TRP A 281 -9.55 -13.26 -0.33
N ARG A 282 -10.89 -13.27 -0.46
CA ARG A 282 -11.80 -13.61 0.65
C ARG A 282 -11.66 -15.07 1.07
N PRO A 283 -11.93 -15.39 2.35
CA PRO A 283 -12.04 -16.77 2.80
C PRO A 283 -13.11 -17.54 2.02
N LYS A 284 -12.82 -18.78 1.67
CA LYS A 284 -13.72 -19.66 0.89
C LYS A 284 -14.78 -20.37 1.76
N GLY A 285 -14.76 -20.17 3.09
CA GLY A 285 -15.72 -20.77 4.00
C GLY A 285 -15.47 -20.39 5.46
N ALA A 286 -16.36 -20.79 6.35
CA ALA A 286 -16.33 -20.41 7.76
C ALA A 286 -15.06 -20.89 8.50
N VAL A 287 -14.58 -22.09 8.21
CA VAL A 287 -13.36 -22.64 8.83
C VAL A 287 -12.13 -21.83 8.39
N GLU A 288 -12.02 -21.52 7.10
CA GLU A 288 -10.94 -20.67 6.60
C GLU A 288 -11.03 -19.27 7.22
N ALA A 289 -12.21 -18.68 7.30
CA ALA A 289 -12.42 -17.37 7.92
C ALA A 289 -11.98 -17.35 9.40
N LEU A 290 -12.30 -18.41 10.17
CA LEU A 290 -11.90 -18.55 11.56
C LEU A 290 -10.37 -18.69 11.72
N LEU A 291 -9.71 -19.42 10.83
CA LEU A 291 -8.27 -19.67 10.87
C LEU A 291 -7.46 -18.66 10.03
N PHE A 292 -8.11 -17.68 9.44
CA PHE A 292 -7.52 -16.81 8.43
C PHE A 292 -6.24 -16.09 8.88
N PRO A 293 -6.13 -15.54 10.13
CA PRO A 293 -4.89 -14.91 10.58
C PRO A 293 -3.67 -15.84 10.58
N PHE A 294 -3.89 -17.12 10.84
CA PHE A 294 -2.82 -18.13 10.84
C PHE A 294 -2.46 -18.55 9.42
N ILE A 295 -3.47 -18.70 8.56
CA ILE A 295 -3.30 -19.10 7.16
C ILE A 295 -2.44 -18.08 6.43
N PHE A 296 -2.76 -16.78 6.52
CA PHE A 296 -1.98 -15.78 5.82
C PHE A 296 -0.66 -15.42 6.50
N ALA A 297 -0.50 -15.67 7.79
CA ALA A 297 0.81 -15.55 8.43
C ALA A 297 1.81 -16.63 7.96
N LEU A 298 1.31 -17.84 7.65
CA LEU A 298 2.11 -18.93 7.11
C LEU A 298 2.26 -18.87 5.59
N ASN A 299 1.23 -18.41 4.89
CA ASN A 299 1.20 -18.24 3.45
C ASN A 299 0.71 -16.81 3.07
N PRO A 300 1.59 -15.81 3.08
CA PRO A 300 1.21 -14.43 2.82
C PRO A 300 0.61 -14.18 1.43
N SER A 301 0.92 -15.02 0.45
CA SER A 301 0.33 -14.94 -0.89
C SER A 301 -1.17 -15.26 -0.93
N ARG A 302 -1.75 -15.70 0.21
CA ARG A 302 -3.20 -15.92 0.33
C ARG A 302 -4.00 -14.61 0.42
N VAL A 303 -3.34 -13.50 0.75
CA VAL A 303 -3.97 -12.19 1.01
C VAL A 303 -3.36 -11.04 0.21
N GLY A 304 -2.61 -11.31 -0.83
CA GLY A 304 -2.04 -10.29 -1.70
C GLY A 304 -0.94 -10.80 -2.63
N GLU A 305 -0.53 -9.96 -3.56
CA GLU A 305 0.47 -10.26 -4.58
C GLU A 305 1.89 -10.30 -4.00
N SER A 306 2.12 -9.58 -2.90
CA SER A 306 3.41 -9.53 -2.20
C SER A 306 3.37 -10.32 -0.90
N ALA A 307 4.39 -11.12 -0.66
CA ALA A 307 4.50 -11.93 0.55
C ALA A 307 4.93 -11.06 1.75
N LEU A 308 3.97 -10.61 2.53
CA LEU A 308 4.15 -9.78 3.73
C LEU A 308 4.06 -10.64 4.98
N TYR A 309 5.21 -11.06 5.53
CA TYR A 309 5.27 -11.90 6.72
C TYR A 309 5.08 -11.08 7.99
N GLN A 310 4.18 -11.51 8.87
CA GLN A 310 3.92 -10.88 10.16
C GLN A 310 3.33 -11.91 11.16
N ILE A 311 3.52 -11.65 12.45
CA ILE A 311 2.99 -12.50 13.54
C ILE A 311 2.10 -11.72 14.52
N ALA A 312 2.05 -10.38 14.41
CA ALA A 312 1.30 -9.54 15.35
C ALA A 312 -0.21 -9.81 15.26
N LEU A 313 -0.78 -9.98 14.06
CA LEU A 313 -2.21 -10.20 13.88
C LEU A 313 -2.68 -11.58 14.38
N PRO A 314 -2.00 -12.71 14.10
CA PRO A 314 -2.34 -13.99 14.74
C PRO A 314 -2.29 -13.94 16.27
N VAL A 315 -1.27 -13.29 16.84
CA VAL A 315 -1.17 -13.13 18.30
C VAL A 315 -2.31 -12.26 18.83
N LEU A 316 -2.61 -11.14 18.18
CA LEU A 316 -3.74 -10.29 18.55
C LEU A 316 -5.06 -11.06 18.50
N TYR A 317 -5.28 -11.84 17.46
CA TYR A 317 -6.47 -12.68 17.31
C TYR A 317 -6.61 -13.71 18.45
N LEU A 318 -5.53 -14.42 18.79
CA LEU A 318 -5.52 -15.35 19.92
C LEU A 318 -5.83 -14.66 21.25
N LEU A 319 -5.28 -13.48 21.48
CA LEU A 319 -5.54 -12.70 22.69
C LEU A 319 -7.01 -12.26 22.77
N PHE A 320 -7.60 -11.85 21.66
CA PHE A 320 -9.05 -11.54 21.62
C PHE A 320 -9.90 -12.79 21.91
N ALA A 321 -9.59 -13.92 21.27
CA ALA A 321 -10.28 -15.19 21.50
C ALA A 321 -10.20 -15.62 22.97
N PHE A 322 -9.01 -15.57 23.56
CA PHE A 322 -8.80 -15.91 24.97
C PHE A 322 -9.58 -14.96 25.89
N TRP A 323 -9.52 -13.66 25.63
CA TRP A 323 -10.25 -12.67 26.41
C TRP A 323 -11.77 -12.85 26.31
N ALA A 324 -12.30 -13.15 25.12
CA ALA A 324 -13.72 -13.42 24.90
C ALA A 324 -14.17 -14.69 25.65
N ILE A 325 -13.40 -15.78 25.55
CA ILE A 325 -13.67 -17.03 26.26
C ILE A 325 -13.67 -16.80 27.78
N ALA A 326 -12.67 -16.07 28.30
CA ALA A 326 -12.60 -15.73 29.72
C ALA A 326 -13.82 -14.89 30.17
N ALA A 327 -14.26 -13.92 29.36
CA ALA A 327 -15.43 -13.10 29.64
C ALA A 327 -16.74 -13.90 29.65
N VAL A 328 -16.92 -14.82 28.70
CA VAL A 328 -18.09 -15.73 28.65
C VAL A 328 -18.07 -16.67 29.87
N ARG A 329 -16.95 -17.30 30.15
CA ARG A 329 -16.79 -18.21 31.30
C ARG A 329 -17.11 -17.50 32.62
N SER A 330 -16.62 -16.30 32.82
CA SER A 330 -16.89 -15.53 34.06
C SER A 330 -18.37 -15.20 34.25
N ARG A 331 -19.06 -14.87 33.15
CA ARG A 331 -20.53 -14.64 33.20
C ARG A 331 -21.28 -15.93 33.54
N LEU A 332 -20.92 -17.05 32.95
CA LEU A 332 -21.57 -18.34 33.17
C LEU A 332 -21.32 -18.87 34.59
N LEU A 333 -20.10 -18.74 35.08
CA LEU A 333 -19.72 -19.22 36.40
C LEU A 333 -19.96 -18.20 37.54
N ARG A 334 -20.46 -16.99 37.21
CA ARG A 334 -20.64 -15.87 38.14
C ARG A 334 -19.37 -15.56 38.95
N THR A 335 -18.20 -15.83 38.38
CA THR A 335 -16.89 -15.55 38.97
C THR A 335 -16.28 -14.35 38.27
N PRO A 336 -15.51 -13.48 38.95
CA PRO A 336 -14.81 -12.39 38.27
C PRO A 336 -13.86 -12.96 37.22
N ALA A 337 -13.91 -12.42 35.99
CA ALA A 337 -13.13 -12.90 34.84
C ALA A 337 -11.62 -12.80 35.07
N VAL A 338 -11.21 -11.80 35.82
CA VAL A 338 -9.85 -11.57 36.30
C VAL A 338 -9.97 -11.05 37.72
N PRO A 339 -9.19 -11.57 38.69
CA PRO A 339 -9.17 -10.98 40.03
C PRO A 339 -8.86 -9.48 39.94
N GLU A 340 -9.62 -8.63 40.61
CA GLU A 340 -9.41 -7.16 40.67
C GLU A 340 -7.97 -6.75 40.98
N ARG A 341 -7.20 -7.62 41.66
CA ARG A 341 -5.79 -7.44 41.96
C ARG A 341 -4.87 -7.33 40.74
N TYR A 342 -5.32 -7.70 39.54
CA TYR A 342 -4.52 -7.69 38.31
C TYR A 342 -5.01 -6.70 37.27
N SER A 343 -6.10 -5.96 37.52
CA SER A 343 -6.52 -4.89 36.63
C SER A 343 -5.48 -3.78 36.68
N PHE A 344 -4.82 -3.58 35.53
CA PHE A 344 -3.94 -2.44 35.34
C PHE A 344 -4.80 -1.16 35.50
N PRO A 345 -4.40 -0.18 36.34
CA PRO A 345 -5.17 1.01 36.57
C PRO A 345 -5.15 1.90 35.30
N LEU A 346 -6.05 1.63 34.39
CA LEU A 346 -6.37 2.54 33.29
C LEU A 346 -7.15 3.71 33.88
N GLU A 347 -6.81 4.94 33.47
CA GLU A 347 -7.53 6.12 33.90
C GLU A 347 -9.00 6.05 33.50
N GLU A 348 -9.26 5.54 32.29
CA GLU A 348 -10.60 5.36 31.75
C GLU A 348 -10.70 4.02 30.98
N PRO A 349 -11.32 2.99 31.58
CA PRO A 349 -11.45 1.67 30.97
C PRO A 349 -12.21 1.67 29.63
N SER A 350 -13.18 2.57 29.45
CA SER A 350 -13.98 2.65 28.23
C SER A 350 -13.16 3.09 27.02
N ARG A 351 -12.12 3.91 27.23
CA ARG A 351 -11.15 4.28 26.18
C ARG A 351 -10.47 3.05 25.59
N ALA A 352 -10.05 2.12 26.46
CA ALA A 352 -9.42 0.88 25.99
C ALA A 352 -10.44 -0.05 25.30
N HIS A 353 -11.69 -0.08 25.77
CA HIS A 353 -12.76 -0.80 25.08
C HIS A 353 -13.01 -0.23 23.68
N PHE A 354 -13.01 1.09 23.53
CA PHE A 354 -13.11 1.73 22.21
C PHE A 354 -12.01 1.27 21.26
N LEU A 355 -10.73 1.33 21.66
CA LEU A 355 -9.61 0.93 20.79
C LEU A 355 -9.68 -0.55 20.42
N LEU A 356 -9.99 -1.42 21.39
CA LEU A 356 -10.11 -2.86 21.15
C LEU A 356 -11.32 -3.18 20.26
N ALA A 357 -12.47 -2.53 20.49
CA ALA A 357 -13.65 -2.68 19.64
C ALA A 357 -13.39 -2.18 18.21
N PHE A 358 -12.67 -1.05 18.07
CA PHE A 358 -12.24 -0.52 16.78
C PHE A 358 -11.33 -1.54 16.05
N ALA A 359 -10.35 -2.10 16.73
CA ALA A 359 -9.45 -3.10 16.14
C ALA A 359 -10.21 -4.37 15.69
N ALA A 360 -11.10 -4.89 16.53
CA ALA A 360 -11.91 -6.06 16.21
C ALA A 360 -12.88 -5.79 15.04
N ALA A 361 -13.59 -4.65 15.06
CA ALA A 361 -14.52 -4.27 14.01
C ALA A 361 -13.77 -4.02 12.68
N SER A 362 -12.59 -3.39 12.70
CA SER A 362 -11.76 -3.20 11.52
C SER A 362 -11.37 -4.52 10.88
N TYR A 363 -10.91 -5.48 11.69
CA TYR A 363 -10.56 -6.81 11.19
C TYR A 363 -11.76 -7.54 10.58
N MET A 364 -12.92 -7.54 11.27
CA MET A 364 -14.13 -8.23 10.79
C MET A 364 -14.67 -7.62 9.50
N THR A 365 -14.69 -6.29 9.41
CA THR A 365 -15.13 -5.57 8.21
C THR A 365 -14.19 -5.83 7.04
N TRP A 366 -12.87 -5.75 7.27
CA TRP A 366 -11.86 -6.07 6.27
C TRP A 366 -11.98 -7.51 5.77
N LEU A 367 -12.17 -8.48 6.67
CA LEU A 367 -12.33 -9.90 6.33
C LEU A 367 -13.55 -10.13 5.42
N GLY A 368 -14.64 -9.43 5.68
CA GLY A 368 -15.87 -9.55 4.90
C GLY A 368 -15.84 -8.85 3.54
N ILE A 369 -15.10 -7.75 3.41
CA ILE A 369 -15.15 -6.91 2.21
C ILE A 369 -13.97 -7.17 1.27
N PHE A 370 -12.73 -7.16 1.77
CA PHE A 370 -11.53 -7.15 0.92
C PHE A 370 -10.61 -8.35 1.11
N SER A 371 -10.21 -8.65 2.34
CA SER A 371 -9.19 -9.63 2.72
C SER A 371 -7.83 -9.44 2.03
N ILE A 372 -7.51 -8.22 1.61
CA ILE A 372 -6.21 -7.84 1.04
C ILE A 372 -5.34 -7.24 2.13
N HIS A 373 -4.16 -7.82 2.36
CA HIS A 373 -3.31 -7.54 3.52
C HIS A 373 -2.90 -6.05 3.62
N ARG A 374 -2.51 -5.44 2.51
CA ARG A 374 -2.06 -4.04 2.51
C ARG A 374 -3.10 -3.05 3.06
N TYR A 375 -4.38 -3.38 2.98
CA TYR A 375 -5.44 -2.52 3.52
C TYR A 375 -5.55 -2.57 5.06
N LEU A 376 -4.70 -3.35 5.73
CA LEU A 376 -4.65 -3.43 7.19
C LEU A 376 -3.63 -2.49 7.85
N VAL A 377 -3.02 -1.54 7.11
CA VAL A 377 -1.99 -0.63 7.65
C VAL A 377 -2.39 0.00 8.99
N PRO A 378 -3.52 0.71 9.13
CA PRO A 378 -3.90 1.30 10.42
C PRO A 378 -4.10 0.26 11.52
N LEU A 379 -4.64 -0.91 11.21
CA LEU A 379 -4.82 -1.99 12.17
C LEU A 379 -3.48 -2.59 12.61
N GLU A 380 -2.55 -2.85 11.69
CA GLU A 380 -1.21 -3.32 12.04
C GLU A 380 -0.46 -2.32 12.92
N MET A 381 -0.61 -1.02 12.64
CA MET A 381 0.03 0.03 13.42
C MET A 381 -0.49 0.13 14.85
N ILE A 382 -1.78 -0.08 15.09
CA ILE A 382 -2.34 -0.09 16.45
C ILE A 382 -2.23 -1.45 17.15
N ALA A 383 -1.92 -2.52 16.43
CA ALA A 383 -1.83 -3.88 16.99
C ALA A 383 -0.86 -3.99 18.18
N PRO A 384 0.33 -3.36 18.20
CA PRO A 384 1.21 -3.37 19.38
C PRO A 384 0.53 -2.85 20.66
N LEU A 385 -0.23 -1.76 20.55
CA LEU A 385 -0.98 -1.22 21.67
C LEU A 385 -2.13 -2.15 22.09
N ALA A 386 -2.86 -2.70 21.12
CA ALA A 386 -3.94 -3.65 21.40
C ALA A 386 -3.44 -4.93 22.09
N ILE A 387 -2.30 -5.47 21.64
CA ILE A 387 -1.61 -6.61 22.27
C ILE A 387 -1.20 -6.25 23.71
N TRP A 388 -0.60 -5.07 23.91
CA TRP A 388 -0.21 -4.58 25.23
C TRP A 388 -1.43 -4.49 26.17
N LEU A 389 -2.53 -3.91 25.72
CA LEU A 389 -3.76 -3.78 26.48
C LEU A 389 -4.35 -5.13 26.89
N LEU A 390 -4.44 -6.07 25.96
CA LEU A 390 -4.99 -7.41 26.22
C LEU A 390 -4.09 -8.23 27.16
N LEU A 391 -2.77 -8.21 26.96
CA LEU A 391 -1.84 -8.89 27.84
C LEU A 391 -1.91 -8.37 29.29
N HIS A 392 -2.04 -7.05 29.48
CA HIS A 392 -2.17 -6.47 30.82
C HIS A 392 -3.55 -6.71 31.46
N ARG A 393 -4.56 -7.07 30.68
CA ARG A 393 -5.87 -7.51 31.19
C ARG A 393 -5.89 -9.00 31.57
N ILE A 394 -5.07 -9.80 30.89
CA ILE A 394 -5.07 -11.26 31.05
C ILE A 394 -4.05 -11.71 32.11
N PHE A 395 -2.88 -11.06 32.14
CA PHE A 395 -1.73 -11.52 32.93
C PHE A 395 -1.28 -10.49 33.97
N LYS A 396 -0.54 -10.96 34.97
CA LYS A 396 0.12 -10.09 35.96
C LYS A 396 1.07 -9.10 35.26
N PRO A 397 1.23 -7.86 35.77
CA PRO A 397 1.98 -6.81 35.07
C PRO A 397 3.41 -7.18 34.67
N ALA A 398 4.13 -7.97 35.50
CA ALA A 398 5.49 -8.40 35.19
C ALA A 398 5.51 -9.36 33.97
N LEU A 399 4.61 -10.35 33.93
CA LEU A 399 4.48 -11.29 32.84
C LEU A 399 3.98 -10.60 31.57
N ALA A 400 2.95 -9.72 31.69
CA ALA A 400 2.42 -8.95 30.58
C ALA A 400 3.50 -8.11 29.89
N ARG A 401 4.32 -7.41 30.64
CA ARG A 401 5.47 -6.65 30.09
C ARG A 401 6.47 -7.55 29.37
N SER A 402 6.85 -8.69 30.00
CA SER A 402 7.78 -9.63 29.38
C SER A 402 7.24 -10.21 28.08
N LEU A 403 5.97 -10.64 28.06
CA LEU A 403 5.31 -11.17 26.86
C LEU A 403 5.19 -10.09 25.77
N THR A 404 4.77 -8.87 26.13
CA THR A 404 4.72 -7.76 25.17
C THR A 404 6.07 -7.54 24.50
N SER A 405 7.14 -7.41 25.27
CA SER A 405 8.47 -7.19 24.72
C SER A 405 8.91 -8.33 23.79
N LYS A 406 8.65 -9.57 24.15
CA LYS A 406 9.00 -10.74 23.33
C LYS A 406 8.20 -10.76 22.03
N VAL A 407 6.88 -10.57 22.10
CA VAL A 407 6.00 -10.57 20.91
C VAL A 407 6.39 -9.45 19.96
N LEU A 408 6.53 -8.22 20.46
CA LEU A 408 6.86 -7.08 19.61
C LEU A 408 8.27 -7.20 19.00
N PHE A 409 9.25 -7.61 19.78
CA PHE A 409 10.60 -7.85 19.27
C PHE A 409 10.60 -8.93 18.17
N SER A 410 9.94 -10.07 18.40
CA SER A 410 9.82 -11.13 17.40
C SER A 410 9.08 -10.68 16.15
N SER A 411 8.00 -9.87 16.31
CA SER A 411 7.25 -9.31 15.18
C SER A 411 8.13 -8.41 14.31
N VAL A 412 8.88 -7.50 14.93
CA VAL A 412 9.80 -6.59 14.22
C VAL A 412 10.91 -7.38 13.51
N ILE A 413 11.49 -8.38 14.18
CA ILE A 413 12.54 -9.23 13.58
C ILE A 413 11.99 -9.98 12.35
N VAL A 414 10.81 -10.59 12.44
CA VAL A 414 10.19 -11.28 11.29
C VAL A 414 9.99 -10.31 10.12
N VAL A 415 9.44 -9.12 10.38
CA VAL A 415 9.22 -8.12 9.33
C VAL A 415 10.53 -7.69 8.68
N LEU A 416 11.58 -7.42 9.47
CA LEU A 416 12.86 -6.96 8.92
C LEU A 416 13.63 -8.06 8.17
N LEU A 417 13.55 -9.31 8.63
CA LEU A 417 14.21 -10.45 7.97
C LEU A 417 13.53 -10.83 6.65
N PHE A 418 12.20 -10.74 6.59
CA PHE A 418 11.41 -11.10 5.42
C PHE A 418 10.83 -9.89 4.69
N ARG A 419 11.50 -8.74 4.80
CA ARG A 419 11.06 -7.50 4.17
C ARG A 419 10.92 -7.67 2.66
N THR A 420 9.76 -7.34 2.14
CA THR A 420 9.48 -7.18 0.72
C THR A 420 9.19 -5.71 0.40
N THR A 421 9.28 -5.36 -0.89
CA THR A 421 8.90 -4.03 -1.40
C THR A 421 8.03 -4.22 -2.63
N TRP A 422 7.27 -3.20 -2.98
CA TRP A 422 6.34 -3.22 -4.12
C TRP A 422 6.98 -2.84 -5.46
N GLY A 423 8.29 -2.70 -5.49
CA GLY A 423 9.06 -2.36 -6.68
C GLY A 423 9.81 -1.05 -6.52
N ASN A 424 11.01 -1.13 -5.95
CA ASN A 424 11.90 0.01 -5.81
C ASN A 424 13.12 -0.16 -6.71
N VAL A 425 13.62 0.97 -7.23
CA VAL A 425 14.76 1.03 -8.13
C VAL A 425 15.79 2.04 -7.62
N GLY A 426 16.98 2.05 -8.21
CA GLY A 426 17.95 3.13 -7.95
C GLY A 426 17.45 4.46 -8.50
N PHE A 427 17.95 5.57 -7.95
CA PHE A 427 17.62 6.90 -8.46
C PHE A 427 18.25 7.14 -9.82
N GLY A 428 17.50 7.79 -10.72
CA GLY A 428 18.01 8.40 -11.94
C GLY A 428 18.21 9.90 -11.77
N ASP A 429 18.64 10.59 -12.83
CA ASP A 429 18.71 12.05 -12.89
C ASP A 429 17.30 12.67 -12.84
N THR A 430 16.36 12.01 -13.49
CA THR A 430 14.92 12.31 -13.45
C THR A 430 14.15 11.10 -12.95
N ALA A 431 12.95 11.33 -12.41
CA ALA A 431 12.10 10.24 -11.93
C ALA A 431 11.67 9.31 -13.07
N PHE A 432 11.33 9.90 -14.20
CA PHE A 432 10.86 9.20 -15.39
C PHE A 432 11.48 9.81 -16.65
N ARG A 433 11.74 8.98 -17.65
CA ARG A 433 12.16 9.40 -18.99
C ARG A 433 11.60 8.43 -20.02
N VAL A 434 11.10 8.93 -21.14
CA VAL A 434 10.49 8.12 -22.21
C VAL A 434 11.06 8.56 -23.55
N GLU A 435 11.55 7.63 -24.35
CA GLU A 435 11.82 7.83 -25.77
C GLU A 435 10.48 7.72 -26.51
N LEU A 436 10.14 8.72 -27.27
CA LEU A 436 8.87 8.81 -27.98
C LEU A 436 9.02 8.48 -29.46
N PRO A 437 8.04 7.81 -30.06
CA PRO A 437 7.97 7.69 -31.52
C PRO A 437 7.70 9.06 -32.15
N PRO A 438 8.17 9.30 -33.38
CA PRO A 438 7.83 10.51 -34.12
C PRO A 438 6.34 10.47 -34.52
N LEU A 439 5.59 11.51 -34.12
CA LEU A 439 4.19 11.71 -34.48
C LEU A 439 4.07 12.98 -35.33
N SER A 440 3.63 12.84 -36.57
CA SER A 440 3.54 13.97 -37.52
C SER A 440 2.30 14.85 -37.29
N GLN A 441 1.19 14.28 -36.78
CA GLN A 441 -0.09 14.96 -36.55
C GLN A 441 -0.69 14.49 -35.22
N PRO A 442 -0.18 14.96 -34.06
CA PRO A 442 -0.66 14.51 -32.75
C PRO A 442 -2.17 14.69 -32.55
N GLU A 443 -2.73 15.81 -33.06
CA GLU A 443 -4.15 16.14 -32.94
C GLU A 443 -5.09 15.18 -33.70
N LYS A 444 -4.56 14.43 -34.67
CA LYS A 444 -5.26 13.39 -35.43
C LYS A 444 -4.81 11.99 -35.03
N THR A 445 -4.03 11.85 -33.97
CA THR A 445 -3.45 10.58 -33.56
C THR A 445 -4.29 9.93 -32.45
N ALA A 446 -4.58 8.64 -32.62
CA ALA A 446 -5.10 7.79 -31.57
C ALA A 446 -4.08 6.72 -31.17
N VAL A 447 -3.94 6.48 -29.88
CA VAL A 447 -3.05 5.46 -29.31
C VAL A 447 -3.86 4.49 -28.49
N MET A 448 -3.83 3.21 -28.91
CA MET A 448 -4.49 2.12 -28.19
C MET A 448 -3.49 1.45 -27.26
N ILE A 449 -3.87 1.17 -26.01
CA ILE A 449 -3.12 0.32 -25.10
C ILE A 449 -3.77 -1.06 -25.14
N LEU A 450 -3.02 -2.09 -25.57
CA LEU A 450 -3.58 -3.41 -25.79
C LEU A 450 -3.25 -4.36 -24.64
N GLN A 451 -4.27 -5.14 -24.21
CA GLN A 451 -4.18 -6.17 -23.16
C GLN A 451 -3.73 -5.68 -21.78
N GLY A 452 -3.79 -4.38 -21.53
CA GLY A 452 -3.38 -3.78 -20.26
C GLY A 452 -1.86 -3.73 -20.08
N GLY A 453 -1.42 -3.89 -18.86
CA GLY A 453 -0.01 -3.74 -18.49
C GLY A 453 0.28 -2.34 -17.94
N GLN A 454 1.51 -2.14 -17.49
CA GLN A 454 1.99 -0.87 -16.92
C GLN A 454 2.39 0.10 -18.04
N HIS A 455 1.42 0.61 -18.82
CA HIS A 455 1.73 1.48 -19.96
C HIS A 455 1.13 2.88 -19.83
N ALA A 456 0.13 3.09 -18.97
CA ALA A 456 -0.52 4.38 -18.85
C ALA A 456 0.43 5.48 -18.34
N TRP A 457 1.48 5.15 -17.58
CA TRP A 457 2.51 6.10 -17.16
C TRP A 457 3.33 6.71 -18.32
N LEU A 458 3.30 6.09 -19.50
CA LEU A 458 3.95 6.62 -20.70
C LEU A 458 3.19 7.82 -21.26
N ILE A 459 1.86 7.84 -21.13
CA ILE A 459 0.96 8.81 -21.76
C ILE A 459 1.28 10.26 -21.37
N PRO A 460 1.59 10.61 -20.12
CA PRO A 460 1.99 11.96 -19.74
C PRO A 460 3.19 12.55 -20.49
N PHE A 461 3.94 11.73 -21.23
CA PHE A 461 5.12 12.15 -22.03
C PHE A 461 4.79 12.34 -23.51
N PHE A 462 3.66 11.78 -23.98
CA PHE A 462 3.18 12.02 -25.34
C PHE A 462 2.60 13.43 -25.49
N PRO A 463 2.50 13.95 -26.73
CA PRO A 463 1.78 15.18 -26.98
C PRO A 463 0.36 15.15 -26.39
N PRO A 464 -0.10 16.23 -25.72
CA PRO A 464 -1.38 16.22 -25.02
C PRO A 464 -2.60 16.13 -25.95
N GLU A 465 -2.43 16.29 -27.25
CA GLU A 465 -3.49 16.27 -28.24
C GLU A 465 -3.92 14.86 -28.65
N ILE A 466 -3.08 13.82 -28.41
CA ILE A 466 -3.42 12.45 -28.79
C ILE A 466 -4.65 11.95 -28.05
N LYS A 467 -5.44 11.10 -28.67
CA LYS A 467 -6.54 10.35 -28.01
C LYS A 467 -6.02 9.01 -27.53
N VAL A 468 -6.45 8.56 -26.35
CA VAL A 468 -5.99 7.27 -25.80
C VAL A 468 -7.17 6.39 -25.39
N ALA A 469 -7.10 5.11 -25.76
CA ALA A 469 -8.02 4.10 -25.27
C ALA A 469 -7.28 2.82 -24.89
N SER A 470 -7.81 2.04 -23.94
CA SER A 470 -7.32 0.70 -23.64
C SER A 470 -8.30 -0.35 -24.14
N LEU A 471 -7.78 -1.42 -24.72
CA LEU A 471 -8.55 -2.55 -25.24
C LEU A 471 -8.09 -3.87 -24.58
N GLY A 472 -9.04 -4.71 -24.15
CA GLY A 472 -8.77 -6.04 -23.61
C GLY A 472 -8.37 -6.10 -22.13
N SER A 473 -8.47 -5.00 -21.38
CA SER A 473 -8.10 -4.96 -19.95
C SER A 473 -9.16 -4.31 -19.05
N PHE A 474 -10.12 -3.63 -19.64
CA PHE A 474 -11.25 -3.00 -18.96
C PHE A 474 -12.47 -3.95 -19.00
N PRO A 475 -13.44 -3.86 -18.08
CA PRO A 475 -14.72 -4.55 -18.21
C PRO A 475 -15.57 -3.89 -19.30
N GLU A 476 -15.26 -4.20 -20.54
CA GLU A 476 -15.81 -3.55 -21.73
C GLU A 476 -17.30 -3.82 -21.90
N SER A 477 -18.03 -2.78 -22.26
CA SER A 477 -19.40 -2.87 -22.79
C SER A 477 -19.39 -2.68 -24.31
N PRO A 478 -20.48 -3.03 -25.01
CA PRO A 478 -20.60 -2.75 -26.45
C PRO A 478 -20.41 -1.26 -26.79
N LYS A 479 -20.91 -0.36 -25.93
CA LYS A 479 -20.76 1.09 -26.12
C LYS A 479 -19.31 1.54 -25.93
N PHE A 480 -18.60 1.02 -24.91
CA PHE A 480 -17.18 1.31 -24.72
C PHE A 480 -16.36 0.92 -25.96
N VAL A 481 -16.56 -0.30 -26.48
CA VAL A 481 -15.87 -0.77 -27.68
C VAL A 481 -16.22 0.09 -28.88
N ALA A 482 -17.50 0.48 -29.06
CA ALA A 482 -17.91 1.36 -30.15
C ALA A 482 -17.24 2.74 -30.08
N GLU A 483 -17.06 3.32 -28.87
CA GLU A 483 -16.33 4.58 -28.69
C GLU A 483 -14.85 4.42 -29.06
N ALA A 484 -14.20 3.34 -28.62
CA ALA A 484 -12.81 3.06 -28.99
C ALA A 484 -12.66 2.91 -30.51
N MET A 485 -13.59 2.19 -31.15
CA MET A 485 -13.59 2.06 -32.63
C MET A 485 -13.80 3.41 -33.33
N ARG A 486 -14.68 4.28 -32.81
CA ARG A 486 -14.83 5.64 -33.34
C ARG A 486 -13.56 6.47 -33.23
N MET A 487 -12.79 6.32 -32.14
CA MET A 487 -11.47 6.96 -32.03
C MET A 487 -10.53 6.49 -33.14
N ILE A 488 -10.49 5.18 -33.42
CA ILE A 488 -9.66 4.60 -34.49
C ILE A 488 -10.12 5.14 -35.85
N ASP A 489 -11.40 5.06 -36.15
CA ASP A 489 -11.95 5.50 -37.43
C ASP A 489 -11.74 7.02 -37.67
N SER A 490 -11.83 7.84 -36.63
CA SER A 490 -11.61 9.29 -36.72
C SER A 490 -10.13 9.69 -36.86
N SER A 491 -9.21 8.79 -36.55
CA SER A 491 -7.75 9.02 -36.64
C SER A 491 -7.13 8.36 -37.87
N ALA A 492 -7.89 7.51 -38.57
CA ALA A 492 -7.51 6.85 -39.81
C ALA A 492 -6.06 6.30 -39.80
N GLU A 493 -5.18 6.81 -40.68
CA GLU A 493 -3.79 6.35 -40.84
C GLU A 493 -2.86 6.65 -39.64
N ASN A 494 -3.30 7.51 -38.69
CA ASN A 494 -2.53 7.92 -37.51
C ASN A 494 -2.98 7.15 -36.26
N THR A 495 -3.40 5.91 -36.40
CA THR A 495 -3.74 5.06 -35.26
C THR A 495 -2.59 4.12 -34.92
N TYR A 496 -2.23 4.10 -33.65
CA TYR A 496 -1.12 3.31 -33.14
C TYR A 496 -1.52 2.49 -31.92
N VAL A 497 -0.72 1.49 -31.63
CA VAL A 497 -0.91 0.62 -30.47
C VAL A 497 0.37 0.53 -29.63
N ILE A 498 0.21 0.59 -28.31
CA ILE A 498 1.25 0.32 -27.31
C ILE A 498 0.97 -1.03 -26.66
N PHE A 499 2.01 -1.86 -26.57
CA PHE A 499 1.99 -3.10 -25.78
C PHE A 499 3.38 -3.45 -25.26
N GLU A 500 3.47 -4.50 -24.47
CA GLU A 500 4.70 -4.91 -23.80
C GLU A 500 5.80 -5.26 -24.80
N ALA A 501 7.05 -4.90 -24.46
CA ALA A 501 8.26 -5.44 -25.09
C ALA A 501 8.95 -6.42 -24.14
N SER A 502 9.69 -7.36 -24.68
CA SER A 502 10.47 -8.33 -23.93
C SER A 502 11.48 -7.64 -23.01
N LYS A 503 11.66 -8.16 -21.81
CA LYS A 503 12.59 -7.61 -20.80
C LYS A 503 13.51 -8.72 -20.28
N ASP A 504 14.80 -8.44 -20.24
CA ASP A 504 15.75 -9.28 -19.51
C ASP A 504 16.29 -8.53 -18.29
N THR A 505 15.79 -8.88 -17.10
CA THR A 505 16.20 -8.27 -15.83
C THR A 505 17.42 -8.95 -15.21
N ARG A 506 17.85 -10.10 -15.74
CA ARG A 506 18.95 -10.92 -15.19
C ARG A 506 20.30 -10.18 -15.18
N PRO A 507 20.71 -9.44 -16.23
CA PRO A 507 21.97 -8.69 -16.18
C PRO A 507 22.03 -7.70 -15.03
N ALA A 508 20.94 -6.98 -14.78
CA ALA A 508 20.85 -6.01 -13.68
C ALA A 508 20.87 -6.71 -12.30
N GLN A 509 20.20 -7.86 -12.18
CA GLN A 509 20.21 -8.67 -10.95
C GLN A 509 21.63 -9.23 -10.69
N ILE A 510 22.30 -9.75 -11.70
CA ILE A 510 23.67 -10.26 -11.60
C ILE A 510 24.63 -9.13 -11.18
N ALA A 511 24.52 -7.95 -11.79
CA ALA A 511 25.32 -6.80 -11.42
C ALA A 511 25.09 -6.36 -9.97
N LYS A 512 23.84 -6.41 -9.49
CA LYS A 512 23.50 -6.13 -8.09
C LYS A 512 24.13 -7.15 -7.14
N VAL A 513 24.03 -8.44 -7.47
CA VAL A 513 24.63 -9.51 -6.65
C VAL A 513 26.15 -9.35 -6.59
N ASN A 514 26.81 -9.12 -7.73
CA ASN A 514 28.25 -8.89 -7.78
C ASN A 514 28.69 -7.71 -6.91
N ARG A 515 27.93 -6.61 -6.91
CA ARG A 515 28.20 -5.45 -6.06
C ARG A 515 28.11 -5.81 -4.57
N VAL A 516 27.09 -6.57 -4.16
CA VAL A 516 26.91 -7.02 -2.78
C VAL A 516 28.06 -7.96 -2.38
N LEU A 517 28.41 -8.93 -3.22
CA LEU A 517 29.54 -9.83 -2.97
C LEU A 517 30.85 -9.06 -2.76
N ALA A 518 31.10 -8.06 -3.58
CA ALA A 518 32.28 -7.20 -3.46
C ALA A 518 32.27 -6.36 -2.18
N GLN A 519 31.13 -5.77 -1.81
CA GLN A 519 31.00 -4.94 -0.59
C GLN A 519 31.24 -5.72 0.70
N PHE A 520 30.76 -6.96 0.77
CA PHE A 520 30.89 -7.78 1.98
C PHE A 520 32.10 -8.73 1.94
N GLY A 521 32.88 -8.70 0.88
CA GLY A 521 34.03 -9.60 0.71
C GLY A 521 33.66 -11.09 0.66
N VAL A 522 32.38 -11.41 0.37
CA VAL A 522 31.80 -12.77 0.33
C VAL A 522 32.12 -13.37 -1.01
N GLY A 523 33.04 -13.55 -1.55
CA GLY A 523 33.37 -14.07 -2.90
C GLY A 523 34.88 -14.21 -3.07
N ARG A 524 35.65 -14.05 -2.00
CA ARG A 524 37.09 -14.31 -2.04
C ARG A 524 37.37 -15.77 -2.39
N ALA A 525 38.39 -16.00 -3.17
CA ALA A 525 38.85 -17.34 -3.58
C ALA A 525 38.83 -18.33 -2.40
N GLY A 526 38.38 -19.55 -2.62
CA GLY A 526 38.19 -20.57 -1.59
C GLY A 526 36.73 -20.74 -1.15
N VAL A 527 36.50 -20.84 0.15
CA VAL A 527 35.17 -21.14 0.74
C VAL A 527 34.07 -20.15 0.28
N GLY A 528 34.40 -18.88 0.09
CA GLY A 528 33.43 -17.89 -0.39
C GLY A 528 32.92 -18.19 -1.80
N CYS A 529 33.77 -18.64 -2.70
CA CYS A 529 33.38 -19.05 -4.06
C CYS A 529 32.47 -20.29 -4.05
N GLU A 530 32.72 -21.22 -3.16
CA GLU A 530 31.87 -22.42 -3.03
C GLU A 530 30.45 -22.06 -2.54
N VAL A 531 30.33 -21.12 -1.61
CA VAL A 531 29.02 -20.60 -1.16
C VAL A 531 28.29 -19.92 -2.31
N VAL A 532 28.98 -19.10 -3.12
CA VAL A 532 28.40 -18.45 -4.29
C VAL A 532 27.96 -19.51 -5.31
N ARG A 533 28.79 -20.51 -5.60
CA ARG A 533 28.48 -21.62 -6.51
C ARG A 533 27.26 -22.41 -6.05
N TRP A 534 27.19 -22.74 -4.78
CA TRP A 534 26.04 -23.42 -4.17
C TRP A 534 24.76 -22.56 -4.30
N SER A 535 24.84 -21.25 -4.03
CA SER A 535 23.71 -20.32 -4.12
C SER A 535 23.16 -20.19 -5.54
N ILE A 536 24.05 -20.09 -6.54
CA ILE A 536 23.67 -20.04 -7.97
C ILE A 536 22.98 -21.35 -8.38
N LYS A 537 23.54 -22.48 -7.98
CA LYS A 537 22.99 -23.80 -8.30
C LYS A 537 21.58 -24.00 -7.73
N ARG A 538 21.30 -23.38 -6.58
CA ARG A 538 19.99 -23.40 -5.94
C ARG A 538 18.99 -22.38 -6.53
N ASN A 539 19.49 -21.34 -7.19
CA ASN A 539 18.67 -20.30 -7.83
C ASN A 539 18.75 -20.38 -9.35
N SER A 540 18.16 -21.44 -9.91
CA SER A 540 18.14 -21.72 -11.34
C SER A 540 17.51 -20.62 -12.20
N ARG A 541 16.71 -19.73 -11.61
CA ARG A 541 16.06 -18.61 -12.33
C ARG A 541 17.05 -17.57 -12.86
N LEU A 542 18.23 -17.44 -12.26
CA LEU A 542 19.25 -16.49 -12.70
C LEU A 542 20.00 -16.98 -13.95
N ASN A 543 19.99 -18.29 -14.24
CA ASN A 543 20.77 -18.90 -15.31
C ASN A 543 22.20 -18.32 -15.39
N ALA A 544 22.84 -18.25 -14.22
CA ALA A 544 24.13 -17.63 -14.03
C ALA A 544 25.21 -18.68 -13.79
N GLU A 545 26.43 -18.36 -14.15
CA GLU A 545 27.64 -19.16 -13.92
C GLU A 545 28.69 -18.32 -13.19
N ILE A 546 29.66 -18.96 -12.59
CA ILE A 546 30.82 -18.26 -12.04
C ILE A 546 31.69 -17.79 -13.19
N SER A 547 31.96 -16.49 -13.25
CA SER A 547 32.98 -15.96 -14.15
C SER A 547 34.34 -16.17 -13.49
N ASP A 548 35.13 -17.06 -14.05
CA ASP A 548 36.57 -17.15 -13.77
C ASP A 548 37.28 -15.93 -14.39
N THR A 549 37.26 -14.82 -13.66
CA THR A 549 38.15 -13.70 -13.99
C THR A 549 39.49 -14.01 -13.36
N SER A 550 40.41 -14.53 -14.17
CA SER A 550 41.78 -14.89 -13.80
C SER A 550 42.58 -13.75 -13.11
N ASN A 551 42.07 -12.54 -13.07
CA ASN A 551 42.68 -11.35 -12.47
C ASN A 551 41.93 -10.74 -11.29
N SER A 552 40.83 -11.33 -10.80
CA SER A 552 40.08 -10.81 -9.65
C SER A 552 40.20 -11.74 -8.44
N PRO A 553 40.49 -11.23 -7.24
CA PRO A 553 40.46 -12.04 -6.03
C PRO A 553 39.03 -12.46 -5.61
N TYR A 554 38.03 -12.08 -6.38
CA TYR A 554 36.61 -12.36 -6.12
C TYR A 554 35.99 -13.16 -7.24
N CYS A 555 35.20 -14.17 -6.90
CA CYS A 555 34.34 -14.87 -7.85
C CYS A 555 33.22 -13.93 -8.32
N GLY A 556 33.26 -13.53 -9.57
CA GLY A 556 32.14 -12.85 -10.22
C GLY A 556 31.07 -13.85 -10.66
N ILE A 557 29.84 -13.38 -10.74
CA ILE A 557 28.74 -14.08 -11.38
C ILE A 557 28.54 -13.49 -12.76
N ALA A 558 28.49 -14.33 -13.79
CA ALA A 558 28.17 -13.95 -15.16
C ALA A 558 26.91 -14.66 -15.65
N MET A 559 26.26 -14.10 -16.62
CA MET A 559 25.12 -14.74 -17.26
C MET A 559 25.66 -15.88 -18.17
N ASN A 560 25.05 -17.06 -18.05
CA ASN A 560 25.39 -18.17 -18.94
C ASN A 560 25.13 -17.77 -20.40
N SER A 561 26.10 -17.94 -21.27
CA SER A 561 26.03 -17.59 -22.70
C SER A 561 24.88 -18.31 -23.43
N ALA A 562 24.62 -19.57 -23.07
CA ALA A 562 23.50 -20.36 -23.61
C ALA A 562 22.13 -19.85 -23.16
N ALA A 563 22.05 -19.03 -22.11
CA ALA A 563 20.81 -18.46 -21.58
C ALA A 563 20.53 -17.02 -22.10
N ARG A 564 21.34 -16.50 -23.02
CA ARG A 564 21.07 -15.20 -23.65
C ARG A 564 19.75 -15.27 -24.42
N ARG A 565 18.90 -14.28 -24.18
CA ARG A 565 17.62 -14.12 -24.87
C ARG A 565 17.81 -13.20 -26.08
N ASP A 566 17.21 -13.57 -27.20
CA ASP A 566 17.08 -12.65 -28.33
C ASP A 566 15.83 -11.81 -28.14
N LEU A 567 16.01 -10.63 -27.54
CA LEU A 567 14.88 -9.72 -27.25
C LEU A 567 14.21 -9.20 -28.52
N VAL A 568 14.91 -9.19 -29.66
CA VAL A 568 14.33 -8.74 -30.93
C VAL A 568 13.36 -9.79 -31.47
N GLU A 569 13.76 -11.06 -31.45
CA GLU A 569 12.87 -12.14 -31.90
C GLU A 569 11.69 -12.33 -30.94
N GLU A 570 11.93 -12.19 -29.64
CA GLU A 570 10.85 -12.22 -28.65
C GLU A 570 9.85 -11.06 -28.85
N ASP A 571 10.32 -9.85 -29.15
CA ASP A 571 9.46 -8.70 -29.47
C ASP A 571 8.58 -9.00 -30.70
N LYS A 572 9.10 -9.65 -31.73
CA LYS A 572 8.31 -10.08 -32.88
C LYS A 572 7.25 -11.11 -32.53
N VAL A 573 7.56 -12.04 -31.62
CA VAL A 573 6.57 -13.03 -31.14
C VAL A 573 5.44 -12.31 -30.38
N ILE A 574 5.79 -11.38 -29.49
CA ILE A 574 4.80 -10.57 -28.74
C ILE A 574 3.92 -9.78 -29.72
N ALA A 575 4.51 -9.15 -30.75
CA ALA A 575 3.77 -8.38 -31.75
C ALA A 575 2.78 -9.26 -32.53
N ARG A 576 3.19 -10.48 -32.95
CA ARG A 576 2.29 -11.43 -33.62
C ARG A 576 1.15 -11.88 -32.72
N THR A 577 1.43 -12.22 -31.47
CA THR A 577 0.39 -12.61 -30.49
C THR A 577 -0.59 -11.45 -30.23
N SER A 578 -0.09 -10.22 -30.18
CA SER A 578 -0.90 -9.02 -30.03
C SER A 578 -1.76 -8.74 -31.27
N ASP A 579 -1.26 -8.99 -32.49
CA ASP A 579 -2.04 -8.90 -33.72
C ASP A 579 -3.16 -9.96 -33.77
N GLU A 580 -2.84 -11.20 -33.40
CA GLU A 580 -3.84 -12.27 -33.30
C GLU A 580 -4.97 -11.93 -32.32
N PHE A 581 -4.59 -11.38 -31.15
CA PHE A 581 -5.55 -10.91 -30.15
C PHE A 581 -6.43 -9.76 -30.68
N ALA A 582 -5.82 -8.73 -31.27
CA ALA A 582 -6.52 -7.58 -31.83
C ALA A 582 -7.49 -8.00 -32.94
N LYS A 583 -7.07 -8.94 -33.80
CA LYS A 583 -7.89 -9.52 -34.85
C LYS A 583 -9.10 -10.28 -34.29
N ALA A 584 -8.84 -11.19 -33.36
CA ALA A 584 -9.86 -12.09 -32.81
C ALA A 584 -10.97 -11.36 -32.05
N HIS A 585 -10.61 -10.30 -31.30
CA HIS A 585 -11.53 -9.62 -30.39
C HIS A 585 -12.13 -8.33 -30.97
N TYR A 586 -11.43 -7.65 -31.87
CA TYR A 586 -11.81 -6.31 -32.33
C TYR A 586 -11.84 -6.16 -33.85
N GLY A 587 -11.43 -7.16 -34.62
CA GLY A 587 -11.31 -7.04 -36.09
C GLY A 587 -10.23 -6.04 -36.50
N LEU A 588 -9.23 -5.80 -35.64
CA LEU A 588 -8.11 -4.90 -35.88
C LEU A 588 -6.87 -5.69 -36.30
N ARG A 589 -6.01 -5.06 -37.09
CA ARG A 589 -4.73 -5.64 -37.51
C ARG A 589 -3.58 -4.70 -37.15
N ILE A 590 -2.51 -5.28 -36.64
CA ILE A 590 -1.25 -4.56 -36.38
C ILE A 590 -0.37 -4.68 -37.62
N ASP A 591 0.12 -3.55 -38.11
CA ASP A 591 1.14 -3.50 -39.17
C ASP A 591 2.49 -3.92 -38.56
N LEU A 592 2.77 -5.23 -38.58
CA LEU A 592 3.96 -5.81 -37.97
C LEU A 592 5.29 -5.19 -38.49
N PRO A 593 5.44 -4.83 -39.78
CA PRO A 593 6.60 -4.09 -40.28
C PRO A 593 6.80 -2.72 -39.65
N SER A 594 5.72 -2.07 -39.22
CA SER A 594 5.79 -0.74 -38.56
C SER A 594 6.22 -0.81 -37.10
N CYS A 595 6.28 -2.01 -36.51
CA CYS A 595 6.61 -2.16 -35.09
C CYS A 595 8.03 -1.72 -34.77
N ALA A 596 8.16 -0.80 -33.84
CA ALA A 596 9.43 -0.37 -33.30
C ALA A 596 9.40 -0.43 -31.76
N THR A 597 10.55 -0.78 -31.18
CA THR A 597 10.71 -0.85 -29.74
C THR A 597 11.40 0.40 -29.23
N TYR A 598 10.79 1.06 -28.28
CA TYR A 598 11.28 2.28 -27.64
C TYR A 598 11.65 2.00 -26.18
N ARG A 599 12.59 2.81 -25.67
CA ARG A 599 13.06 2.71 -24.29
C ARG A 599 12.35 3.71 -23.40
N ALA A 600 12.16 3.31 -22.15
CA ALA A 600 11.63 4.18 -21.12
C ALA A 600 12.38 3.90 -19.80
N TRP A 601 12.46 4.86 -18.89
CA TRP A 601 13.19 4.72 -17.64
C TRP A 601 12.35 5.15 -16.47
N VAL A 602 12.42 4.37 -15.40
CA VAL A 602 11.93 4.71 -14.07
C VAL A 602 13.13 4.70 -13.15
N GLY A 603 13.59 5.85 -12.73
CA GLY A 603 14.87 5.98 -12.05
C GLY A 603 16.01 5.37 -12.87
N SER A 604 16.75 4.45 -12.26
CA SER A 604 17.84 3.73 -12.92
C SER A 604 17.40 2.50 -13.72
N ARG A 605 16.12 2.09 -13.64
CA ARG A 605 15.60 0.93 -14.37
C ARG A 605 15.19 1.32 -15.77
N GLN A 606 15.74 0.63 -16.77
CA GLN A 606 15.28 0.74 -18.16
C GLN A 606 14.14 -0.26 -18.40
N ASP A 607 13.05 0.23 -18.91
CA ASP A 607 11.91 -0.51 -19.44
C ASP A 607 11.84 -0.35 -20.97
N ARG A 608 11.03 -1.16 -21.63
CA ARG A 608 10.83 -1.17 -23.07
C ARG A 608 9.35 -1.31 -23.38
N TYR A 609 8.91 -0.71 -24.49
CA TYR A 609 7.56 -0.86 -25.00
C TYR A 609 7.59 -0.91 -26.54
N GLN A 610 6.63 -1.61 -27.12
CA GLN A 610 6.47 -1.63 -28.58
C GLN A 610 5.43 -0.61 -28.99
N PHE A 611 5.64 0.02 -30.13
CA PHE A 611 4.76 0.99 -30.75
C PHE A 611 4.62 0.64 -32.23
N CYS A 612 3.40 0.34 -32.70
CA CYS A 612 3.10 -0.14 -34.03
C CYS A 612 1.88 0.60 -34.58
N ARG A 613 1.74 0.65 -35.90
CA ARG A 613 0.46 1.04 -36.52
C ARG A 613 -0.58 -0.05 -36.31
N ILE A 614 -1.84 0.38 -36.12
CA ILE A 614 -3.00 -0.50 -36.04
C ILE A 614 -4.13 0.05 -36.92
N PHE A 615 -4.85 -0.82 -37.58
CA PHE A 615 -5.92 -0.43 -38.49
C PHE A 615 -7.06 -1.45 -38.46
N ARG A 616 -8.20 -1.03 -38.93
CA ARG A 616 -9.37 -1.90 -39.06
C ARG A 616 -9.21 -2.80 -40.28
N GLN A 617 -9.48 -4.08 -40.14
CA GLN A 617 -9.52 -4.98 -41.29
C GLN A 617 -10.78 -4.66 -42.11
N SER A 618 -10.59 -4.24 -43.36
CA SER A 618 -11.68 -4.00 -44.35
C SER A 618 -12.43 -5.28 -44.68
#